data_d1b46987eb53ef46d7e3e6ccbf942594
#
_entry.id   d1b46987eb53ef46d7e3e6ccbf942594
#
_cell.length_a   1.000
_cell.length_b   1.000
_cell.length_c   1.000
_cell.angle_alpha   90.00
_cell.angle_beta   90.00
_cell.angle_gamma   90.00
#
_symmetry.space_group_name_H-M   'P 1'
#
loop_
_entity.id
_entity.type
_entity.pdbx_description
1 polymer ?
#
loop_
_entity_poly.entity_id
_entity_poly.type
_entity_poly.pdbx_seq_one_letter_code
_entity_poly.pdbx_strand_id
1 'polypeptide(L)'
;GCTIAQIIVESGYQGGLSQLATQDHNLFGMKWASSFAGADGVVGPANWNTNEEYDGQYVQINDAFIEFESDRACIRFRSEVFLQASTYADNAFIQQAIANRDSKAMAYGLQDAGWATDSNYANALISVMDAYDLYRFDV
;
A
#
# COMPACT_ATOMS: atom_id res chain seq x y z
N GLY A 1 -1.08 12.30 -4.02
CA GLY A 1 0.10 11.83 -4.78
C GLY A 1 0.61 10.49 -4.28
N CYS A 2 0.82 10.34 -2.99
CA CYS A 2 1.38 9.12 -2.42
C CYS A 2 0.48 7.88 -2.65
N THR A 3 -0.82 8.03 -2.57
CA THR A 3 -1.76 6.92 -2.84
C THR A 3 -1.58 6.38 -4.26
N ILE A 4 -1.48 7.25 -5.24
CA ILE A 4 -1.26 6.86 -6.64
C ILE A 4 0.12 6.21 -6.80
N ALA A 5 1.15 6.77 -6.18
CA ALA A 5 2.49 6.20 -6.20
C ALA A 5 2.51 4.79 -5.61
N GLN A 6 1.81 4.56 -4.51
CA GLN A 6 1.70 3.21 -3.91
C GLN A 6 1.06 2.22 -4.88
N ILE A 7 0.00 2.61 -5.58
CA ILE A 7 -0.62 1.73 -6.57
C ILE A 7 0.38 1.35 -7.66
N ILE A 8 1.14 2.31 -8.17
CA ILE A 8 2.14 2.06 -9.21
C ILE A 8 3.25 1.14 -8.70
N VAL A 9 3.80 1.41 -7.53
CA VAL A 9 4.91 0.63 -6.96
C VAL A 9 4.45 -0.77 -6.56
N GLU A 10 3.29 -0.89 -5.90
CA GLU A 10 2.79 -2.16 -5.37
C GLU A 10 2.17 -3.05 -6.44
N SER A 11 1.54 -2.46 -7.45
CA SER A 11 0.71 -3.20 -8.42
C SER A 11 1.18 -3.06 -9.85
N GLY A 12 2.11 -2.16 -10.17
CA GLY A 12 2.63 -1.98 -11.52
C GLY A 12 3.46 -3.19 -11.94
N TYR A 13 3.19 -3.73 -13.14
CA TYR A 13 3.91 -4.87 -13.67
C TYR A 13 3.91 -4.81 -15.20
N GLN A 14 5.10 -4.69 -15.80
CA GLN A 14 5.30 -4.70 -17.26
C GLN A 14 4.35 -3.78 -18.03
N GLY A 15 4.15 -2.56 -17.51
CA GLY A 15 3.27 -1.55 -18.13
C GLY A 15 1.78 -1.72 -17.84
N GLY A 16 1.40 -2.68 -16.99
CA GLY A 16 0.03 -2.90 -16.54
C GLY A 16 -0.04 -3.13 -15.04
N LEU A 17 -1.08 -3.81 -14.59
CA LEU A 17 -1.28 -4.17 -13.20
C LEU A 17 -0.90 -5.63 -12.92
N SER A 18 -0.50 -5.92 -11.68
CA SER A 18 -0.18 -7.28 -11.23
C SER A 18 -1.43 -8.17 -11.24
N GLN A 19 -1.24 -9.49 -11.16
CA GLN A 19 -2.36 -10.43 -11.05
C GLN A 19 -3.15 -10.23 -9.76
N LEU A 20 -2.49 -9.93 -8.66
CA LEU A 20 -3.18 -9.63 -7.40
C LEU A 20 -4.13 -8.43 -7.57
N ALA A 21 -3.70 -7.38 -8.25
CA ALA A 21 -4.52 -6.20 -8.51
C ALA A 21 -5.66 -6.51 -9.49
N THR A 22 -5.39 -7.24 -10.57
CA THR A 22 -6.40 -7.50 -11.61
C THR A 22 -7.42 -8.55 -11.21
N GLN A 23 -7.00 -9.61 -10.50
CA GLN A 23 -7.89 -10.69 -10.08
C GLN A 23 -8.62 -10.38 -8.78
N ASP A 24 -7.93 -9.85 -7.79
CA ASP A 24 -8.46 -9.66 -6.45
C ASP A 24 -8.69 -8.19 -6.08
N HIS A 25 -8.48 -7.27 -7.02
CA HIS A 25 -8.62 -5.83 -6.80
C HIS A 25 -7.78 -5.30 -5.64
N ASN A 26 -6.70 -5.98 -5.27
CA ASN A 26 -5.79 -5.54 -4.22
C ASN A 26 -4.66 -4.71 -4.81
N LEU A 27 -4.81 -3.41 -4.80
CA LEU A 27 -3.91 -2.47 -5.48
C LEU A 27 -2.67 -2.13 -4.65
N PHE A 28 -2.67 -2.44 -3.35
CA PHE A 28 -1.60 -2.03 -2.43
C PHE A 28 -0.83 -3.20 -1.83
N GLY A 29 -1.16 -4.42 -2.19
CA GLY A 29 -0.53 -5.59 -1.59
C GLY A 29 -0.85 -5.75 -0.11
N MET A 30 -2.05 -5.36 0.33
CA MET A 30 -2.44 -5.44 1.73
C MET A 30 -2.67 -6.87 2.16
N LYS A 31 -2.01 -7.27 3.25
CA LYS A 31 -2.12 -8.62 3.79
C LYS A 31 -3.39 -8.81 4.59
N TRP A 32 -3.89 -10.05 4.58
CA TRP A 32 -5.10 -10.42 5.30
C TRP A 32 -4.87 -10.46 6.81
N ALA A 33 -5.88 -10.03 7.55
CA ALA A 33 -6.03 -10.29 8.97
C ALA A 33 -7.49 -10.67 9.24
N SER A 34 -7.72 -11.56 10.21
CA SER A 34 -9.06 -12.05 10.51
C SER A 34 -10.04 -10.94 10.92
N SER A 35 -9.52 -9.84 11.50
CA SER A 35 -10.32 -8.68 11.86
C SER A 35 -10.94 -7.95 10.67
N PHE A 36 -10.46 -8.21 9.46
CA PHE A 36 -10.98 -7.58 8.23
C PHE A 36 -12.20 -8.33 7.67
N ALA A 37 -12.50 -9.53 8.17
CA ALA A 37 -13.65 -10.29 7.72
C ALA A 37 -14.94 -9.48 7.94
N GLY A 38 -15.78 -9.40 6.91
CA GLY A 38 -17.06 -8.69 6.97
C GLY A 38 -16.97 -7.17 6.82
N ALA A 39 -15.78 -6.60 6.61
CA ALA A 39 -15.65 -5.18 6.31
C ALA A 39 -16.22 -4.86 4.92
N ASP A 40 -16.72 -3.63 4.74
CA ASP A 40 -17.31 -3.19 3.48
C ASP A 40 -16.32 -3.36 2.32
N GLY A 41 -16.77 -4.04 1.27
CA GLY A 41 -15.99 -4.26 0.05
C GLY A 41 -14.96 -5.37 0.14
N VAL A 42 -14.81 -6.02 1.29
CA VAL A 42 -13.90 -7.15 1.49
C VAL A 42 -14.60 -8.46 1.16
N VAL A 43 -14.04 -9.22 0.21
CA VAL A 43 -14.53 -10.56 -0.14
C VAL A 43 -13.99 -11.60 0.83
N GLY A 44 -12.68 -11.60 1.08
CA GLY A 44 -12.03 -12.56 1.96
C GLY A 44 -10.53 -12.65 1.68
N PRO A 45 -9.85 -13.67 2.24
CA PRO A 45 -8.44 -13.88 1.97
C PRO A 45 -8.18 -14.57 0.63
N ALA A 46 -7.07 -14.22 -0.01
CA ALA A 46 -6.55 -14.87 -1.21
C ALA A 46 -5.06 -15.15 -1.01
N ASN A 47 -4.63 -16.39 -1.26
CA ASN A 47 -3.24 -16.80 -1.06
C ASN A 47 -2.41 -16.60 -2.32
N TRP A 48 -1.24 -15.97 -2.17
CA TRP A 48 -0.31 -15.72 -3.26
C TRP A 48 1.13 -15.95 -2.81
N ASN A 49 1.98 -16.38 -3.73
CA ASN A 49 3.43 -16.40 -3.51
C ASN A 49 3.98 -15.00 -3.77
N THR A 50 4.83 -14.52 -2.87
CA THR A 50 5.44 -13.19 -2.98
C THR A 50 6.89 -13.21 -2.50
N ASN A 51 7.67 -12.20 -2.89
CA ASN A 51 9.03 -12.00 -2.42
C ASN A 51 9.04 -10.92 -1.35
N GLU A 52 9.71 -11.21 -0.24
CA GLU A 52 9.91 -10.25 0.86
C GLU A 52 11.40 -10.08 1.13
N GLU A 53 11.81 -8.88 1.56
CA GLU A 53 13.18 -8.59 1.95
C GLU A 53 13.34 -8.78 3.46
N TYR A 54 14.27 -9.66 3.85
CA TYR A 54 14.67 -9.88 5.24
C TYR A 54 16.19 -9.84 5.32
N ASP A 55 16.74 -8.96 6.18
CA ASP A 55 18.20 -8.81 6.37
C ASP A 55 18.94 -8.58 5.04
N GLY A 56 18.36 -7.82 4.14
CA GLY A 56 18.94 -7.52 2.83
C GLY A 56 18.79 -8.62 1.78
N GLN A 57 18.12 -9.73 2.11
CA GLN A 57 17.90 -10.85 1.19
C GLN A 57 16.41 -11.01 0.85
N TYR A 58 16.16 -11.40 -0.42
CA TYR A 58 14.80 -11.68 -0.88
C TYR A 58 14.46 -13.15 -0.65
N VAL A 59 13.30 -13.37 -0.01
CA VAL A 59 12.76 -14.70 0.29
C VAL A 59 11.38 -14.82 -0.33
N GLN A 60 11.11 -15.94 -1.02
CA GLN A 60 9.77 -16.22 -1.51
C GLN A 60 8.93 -16.83 -0.39
N ILE A 61 7.76 -16.23 -0.13
CA ILE A 61 6.80 -16.74 0.86
C ILE A 61 5.41 -16.85 0.24
N ASN A 62 4.60 -17.76 0.78
CA ASN A 62 3.16 -17.81 0.51
C ASN A 62 2.44 -17.05 1.62
N ASP A 63 1.63 -16.08 1.24
CA ASP A 63 0.93 -15.26 2.21
C ASP A 63 -0.51 -15.00 1.76
N ALA A 64 -1.36 -14.68 2.72
CA ALA A 64 -2.75 -14.32 2.47
C ALA A 64 -2.88 -12.82 2.30
N PHE A 65 -3.52 -12.41 1.21
CA PHE A 65 -3.82 -11.01 0.91
C PHE A 65 -5.33 -10.80 0.89
N ILE A 66 -5.76 -9.55 0.98
CA ILE A 66 -7.18 -9.22 0.95
C ILE A 66 -7.67 -9.26 -0.50
N GLU A 67 -8.79 -9.94 -0.74
CA GLU A 67 -9.55 -9.82 -1.98
C GLU A 67 -10.68 -8.81 -1.79
N PHE A 68 -10.80 -7.86 -2.73
CA PHE A 68 -11.83 -6.81 -2.70
C PHE A 68 -12.84 -6.99 -3.83
N GLU A 69 -14.03 -6.41 -3.65
CA GLU A 69 -15.10 -6.44 -4.65
C GLU A 69 -14.76 -5.59 -5.89
N SER A 70 -13.96 -4.52 -5.71
CA SER A 70 -13.59 -3.58 -6.75
C SER A 70 -12.34 -2.79 -6.37
N ASP A 71 -11.72 -2.14 -7.34
CA ASP A 71 -10.59 -1.24 -7.10
C ASP A 71 -10.98 -0.10 -6.15
N ARG A 72 -12.17 0.45 -6.34
CA ARG A 72 -12.69 1.51 -5.48
C ARG A 72 -12.80 1.06 -4.03
N ALA A 73 -13.33 -0.14 -3.80
CA ALA A 73 -13.43 -0.73 -2.47
C ALA A 73 -12.06 -0.87 -1.81
N CYS A 74 -11.06 -1.29 -2.58
CA CYS A 74 -9.68 -1.39 -2.10
C CYS A 74 -9.11 -0.04 -1.66
N ILE A 75 -9.23 0.98 -2.49
CA ILE A 75 -8.73 2.33 -2.18
C ILE A 75 -9.42 2.88 -0.94
N ARG A 76 -10.71 2.72 -0.84
CA ARG A 76 -11.51 3.17 0.29
C ARG A 76 -11.10 2.46 1.58
N PHE A 77 -10.95 1.14 1.55
CA PHE A 77 -10.51 0.34 2.69
C PHE A 77 -9.13 0.78 3.19
N ARG A 78 -8.18 0.99 2.26
CA ARG A 78 -6.83 1.45 2.61
C ARG A 78 -6.88 2.72 3.43
N SER A 79 -7.69 3.70 3.03
CA SER A 79 -7.76 5.00 3.69
C SER A 79 -8.62 4.99 4.95
N GLU A 80 -9.76 4.29 4.94
CA GLU A 80 -10.75 4.33 6.03
C GLU A 80 -10.51 3.28 7.11
N VAL A 81 -9.86 2.17 6.79
CA VAL A 81 -9.66 1.05 7.72
C VAL A 81 -8.19 0.76 7.96
N PHE A 82 -7.44 0.46 6.91
CA PHE A 82 -6.07 -0.02 7.05
C PHE A 82 -5.15 1.01 7.68
N LEU A 83 -5.19 2.25 7.21
CA LEU A 83 -4.37 3.35 7.77
C LEU A 83 -4.89 3.86 9.11
N GLN A 84 -6.04 3.41 9.56
CA GLN A 84 -6.57 3.73 10.90
C GLN A 84 -6.12 2.73 11.96
N ALA A 85 -5.45 1.64 11.58
CA ALA A 85 -4.82 0.75 12.56
C ALA A 85 -3.74 1.50 13.33
N SER A 86 -3.54 1.13 14.60
CA SER A 86 -2.65 1.87 15.52
C SER A 86 -1.24 2.06 14.97
N THR A 87 -0.70 1.09 14.23
CA THR A 87 0.60 1.18 13.58
C THR A 87 0.75 2.46 12.73
N TYR A 88 -0.31 2.86 12.03
CA TYR A 88 -0.31 4.04 11.16
C TYR A 88 -0.97 5.24 11.84
N ALA A 89 -2.09 5.03 12.53
CA ALA A 89 -2.82 6.11 13.20
C ALA A 89 -1.99 6.78 14.30
N ASP A 90 -1.16 6.01 14.99
CA ASP A 90 -0.29 6.51 16.07
C ASP A 90 1.09 6.99 15.57
N ASN A 91 1.35 6.91 14.26
CA ASN A 91 2.62 7.37 13.70
C ASN A 91 2.56 8.89 13.44
N ALA A 92 3.40 9.64 14.17
CA ALA A 92 3.41 11.10 14.11
C ALA A 92 3.79 11.63 12.73
N PHE A 93 4.70 10.95 12.01
CA PHE A 93 5.11 11.36 10.66
C PHE A 93 3.96 11.24 9.68
N ILE A 94 3.18 10.16 9.75
CA ILE A 94 2.00 9.96 8.91
C ILE A 94 0.95 11.03 9.21
N GLN A 95 0.67 11.29 10.48
CA GLN A 95 -0.34 12.27 10.88
C GLN A 95 0.04 13.69 10.42
N GLN A 96 1.30 14.06 10.53
CA GLN A 96 1.78 15.35 10.01
C GLN A 96 1.68 15.41 8.49
N ALA A 97 2.03 14.33 7.80
CA ALA A 97 1.93 14.26 6.34
C ALA A 97 0.49 14.46 5.85
N ILE A 98 -0.47 13.84 6.52
CA ILE A 98 -1.89 14.00 6.21
C ILE A 98 -2.33 15.45 6.46
N ALA A 99 -1.99 16.00 7.61
CA ALA A 99 -2.37 17.37 7.97
C ALA A 99 -1.81 18.42 7.01
N ASN A 100 -0.59 18.21 6.53
CA ASN A 100 0.12 19.13 5.64
C ASN A 100 -0.05 18.78 4.15
N ARG A 101 -0.77 17.70 3.82
CA ARG A 101 -0.93 17.19 2.45
C ARG A 101 0.42 17.02 1.77
N ASP A 102 1.39 16.46 2.50
CA ASP A 102 2.77 16.29 2.08
C ASP A 102 3.02 14.83 1.68
N SER A 103 3.00 14.56 0.37
CA SER A 103 3.15 13.20 -0.15
C SER A 103 4.54 12.61 0.09
N LYS A 104 5.60 13.42 0.08
CA LYS A 104 6.95 12.91 0.41
C LYS A 104 7.05 12.49 1.86
N ALA A 105 6.52 13.31 2.77
CA ALA A 105 6.47 12.98 4.19
C ALA A 105 5.64 11.71 4.42
N MET A 106 4.56 11.53 3.67
CA MET A 106 3.74 10.31 3.74
C MET A 106 4.54 9.07 3.33
N ALA A 107 5.36 9.16 2.28
CA ALA A 107 6.22 8.04 1.85
C ALA A 107 7.19 7.63 2.96
N TYR A 108 7.85 8.58 3.60
CA TYR A 108 8.74 8.30 4.72
C TYR A 108 7.98 7.74 5.93
N GLY A 109 6.81 8.28 6.23
CA GLY A 109 5.96 7.80 7.31
C GLY A 109 5.51 6.36 7.12
N LEU A 110 5.12 5.98 5.92
CA LEU A 110 4.73 4.61 5.59
C LEU A 110 5.90 3.64 5.77
N GLN A 111 7.09 4.02 5.33
CA GLN A 111 8.29 3.20 5.53
C GLN A 111 8.64 3.08 7.02
N ASP A 112 8.60 4.17 7.76
CA ASP A 112 8.85 4.20 9.20
C ASP A 112 7.87 3.29 9.97
N ALA A 113 6.61 3.29 9.57
CA ALA A 113 5.58 2.46 10.17
C ALA A 113 5.65 0.98 9.75
N GLY A 114 6.49 0.63 8.77
CA GLY A 114 6.69 -0.75 8.33
C GLY A 114 5.67 -1.24 7.31
N TRP A 115 5.15 -0.36 6.44
CA TRP A 115 4.24 -0.77 5.37
C TRP A 115 4.83 -1.89 4.51
N ALA A 116 6.12 -1.80 4.18
CA ALA A 116 6.83 -2.80 3.38
C ALA A 116 8.17 -3.13 4.03
N THR A 117 8.69 -4.32 3.72
CA THR A 117 10.00 -4.78 4.21
C THR A 117 11.16 -4.20 3.40
N ASP A 118 10.90 -3.68 2.20
CA ASP A 118 11.91 -3.08 1.33
C ASP A 118 12.48 -1.80 1.96
N SER A 119 13.80 -1.79 2.18
CA SER A 119 14.52 -0.65 2.78
C SER A 119 14.52 0.60 1.90
N ASN A 120 14.21 0.47 0.60
CA ASN A 120 14.13 1.57 -0.37
C ASN A 120 12.69 1.98 -0.69
N TYR A 121 11.72 1.57 0.09
CA TYR A 121 10.31 1.77 -0.23
C TYR A 121 9.95 3.25 -0.41
N ALA A 122 10.32 4.10 0.54
CA ALA A 122 10.03 5.54 0.44
C ALA A 122 10.68 6.17 -0.80
N ASN A 123 11.93 5.80 -1.11
CA ASN A 123 12.63 6.30 -2.29
C ASN A 123 11.93 5.86 -3.59
N ALA A 124 11.42 4.63 -3.66
CA ALA A 124 10.66 4.14 -4.81
C ALA A 124 9.38 4.96 -5.01
N LEU A 125 8.64 5.24 -3.94
CA LEU A 125 7.44 6.09 -4.00
C LEU A 125 7.77 7.51 -4.48
N ILE A 126 8.82 8.11 -3.94
CA ILE A 126 9.24 9.47 -4.29
C ILE A 126 9.68 9.53 -5.75
N SER A 127 10.44 8.54 -6.24
CA SER A 127 10.86 8.48 -7.63
C SER A 127 9.66 8.46 -8.59
N VAL A 128 8.62 7.71 -8.27
CA VAL A 128 7.39 7.65 -9.07
C VAL A 128 6.65 8.99 -9.01
N MET A 129 6.54 9.59 -7.82
CA MET A 129 5.89 10.90 -7.67
C MET A 129 6.61 11.98 -8.47
N ASP A 130 7.95 11.98 -8.46
CA ASP A 130 8.75 12.92 -9.23
C ASP A 130 8.59 12.71 -10.75
N ALA A 131 8.60 11.43 -11.19
CA ALA A 131 8.52 11.11 -12.62
C ALA A 131 7.19 11.51 -13.26
N TYR A 132 6.09 11.39 -12.53
CA TYR A 132 4.74 11.66 -13.04
C TYR A 132 4.11 12.92 -12.47
N ASP A 133 4.86 13.71 -11.69
CA ASP A 133 4.36 14.93 -11.03
C ASP A 133 3.06 14.68 -10.26
N LEU A 134 3.08 13.66 -9.41
CA LEU A 134 1.88 13.27 -8.65
C LEU A 134 1.55 14.25 -7.52
N TYR A 135 2.46 15.15 -7.21
CA TYR A 135 2.22 16.21 -6.20
C TYR A 135 1.09 17.15 -6.58
N ARG A 136 0.77 17.27 -7.86
CA ARG A 136 -0.35 18.11 -8.32
C ARG A 136 -1.71 17.66 -7.78
N PHE A 137 -1.80 16.44 -7.29
CA PHE A 137 -3.02 15.91 -6.67
C PHE A 137 -3.11 16.17 -5.16
N ASP A 138 -2.11 16.80 -4.57
CA ASP A 138 -2.04 17.10 -3.12
C ASP A 138 -2.73 18.42 -2.76
N VAL A 139 -3.92 18.62 -3.25
CA VAL A 139 -4.69 19.86 -3.07
C VAL A 139 -5.84 19.70 -2.06
#